data_29fef37ed1dddbcb4f0545348935971e
#
_entry.id   29fef37ed1dddbcb4f0545348935971e
#
_cell.length_a   1.000
_cell.length_b   1.000
_cell.length_c   1.000
_cell.angle_alpha   90.00
_cell.angle_beta   90.00
_cell.angle_gamma   90.00
#
_symmetry.space_group_name_H-M   'P 1'
#
loop_
_entity.id
_entity.type
_entity.pdbx_description
1 polymer ?
#
loop_
_entity_poly.entity_id
_entity_poly.type
_entity_poly.pdbx_seq_one_letter_code
_entity_poly.pdbx_strand_id
1 'polypeptide(L)'
;MEQHKITTCISTNNNLDYVKLAYQSVRKNAYYKDQPIVIIAENCNDGTNEWLESQMIVDTNLKGYIESNEIPLGIGGGMDYCVDKANTEYVNIIHSDMWIAPNQDLELQKIVESNKGRVIASSFRIQPKIFPNDPDYRPGTVFVPISEFGEYHHNFNTDHFDKWAVEFSNENNISVRKGGGAGFFCRKEDYEWIGGNDPIFSPASFDDMDLFIRMQLEGYEFVMTTKSVVYHFSARGSHFRDDNLNKKSDRQILAEVDNTHKFFKKWGQLPEVDDQTFVKPIYGTNNPNRIQLL
;
A
#
# COMPACT_ATOMS: atom_id res chain seq x y z
N MET A 1 -11.40 -19.81 -20.27
CA MET A 1 -11.18 -19.23 -18.93
C MET A 1 -11.10 -17.73 -19.12
N GLU A 2 -11.90 -16.99 -18.39
CA GLU A 2 -11.82 -15.53 -18.41
C GLU A 2 -10.45 -15.13 -17.84
N GLN A 3 -9.72 -14.33 -18.57
CA GLN A 3 -8.37 -13.92 -18.15
C GLN A 3 -8.51 -12.96 -16.97
N HIS A 4 -7.84 -13.26 -15.86
CA HIS A 4 -7.83 -12.34 -14.71
C HIS A 4 -7.26 -10.99 -15.13
N LYS A 5 -7.92 -9.92 -14.71
CA LYS A 5 -7.52 -8.55 -15.04
C LYS A 5 -6.66 -7.90 -13.96
N ILE A 6 -6.70 -8.40 -12.74
CA ILE A 6 -6.09 -7.79 -11.55
C ILE A 6 -5.08 -8.75 -10.95
N THR A 7 -3.90 -8.26 -10.60
CA THR A 7 -2.95 -8.92 -9.70
C THR A 7 -2.85 -8.11 -8.41
N THR A 8 -3.02 -8.77 -7.25
CA THR A 8 -2.69 -8.14 -5.97
C THR A 8 -1.21 -8.31 -5.67
N CYS A 9 -0.54 -7.20 -5.35
CA CYS A 9 0.89 -7.09 -5.08
C CYS A 9 1.12 -6.80 -3.59
N ILE A 10 1.95 -7.61 -2.93
CA ILE A 10 2.27 -7.49 -1.49
C ILE A 10 3.77 -7.62 -1.30
N SER A 11 4.40 -6.61 -0.70
CA SER A 11 5.79 -6.68 -0.26
C SER A 11 5.85 -6.86 1.26
N THR A 12 6.74 -7.74 1.75
CA THR A 12 6.89 -7.99 3.18
C THR A 12 8.35 -8.21 3.58
N ASN A 13 8.66 -7.81 4.81
CA ASN A 13 9.92 -8.08 5.49
C ASN A 13 9.64 -8.38 6.97
N ASN A 14 9.83 -9.65 7.39
CA ASN A 14 9.57 -10.07 8.77
C ASN A 14 8.22 -9.62 9.34
N ASN A 15 7.14 -10.01 8.70
CA ASN A 15 5.79 -9.63 9.09
C ASN A 15 4.78 -10.77 8.90
N LEU A 16 5.17 -11.98 9.31
CA LEU A 16 4.48 -13.24 9.02
C LEU A 16 2.98 -13.20 9.31
N ASP A 17 2.59 -12.81 10.52
CA ASP A 17 1.18 -12.89 10.92
C ASP A 17 0.31 -11.88 10.16
N TYR A 18 0.84 -10.71 9.85
CA TYR A 18 0.13 -9.69 9.09
C TYR A 18 0.07 -10.04 7.59
N VAL A 19 1.15 -10.53 6.98
CA VAL A 19 1.09 -10.95 5.57
C VAL A 19 0.14 -12.14 5.37
N LYS A 20 0.01 -13.02 6.36
CA LYS A 20 -1.04 -14.06 6.37
C LYS A 20 -2.44 -13.46 6.33
N LEU A 21 -2.70 -12.45 7.16
CA LEU A 21 -3.98 -11.74 7.16
C LEU A 21 -4.22 -11.02 5.82
N ALA A 22 -3.23 -10.32 5.29
CA ALA A 22 -3.35 -9.65 4.00
C ALA A 22 -3.70 -10.65 2.88
N TYR A 23 -2.97 -11.75 2.79
CA TYR A 23 -3.27 -12.83 1.84
C TYR A 23 -4.68 -13.41 2.03
N GLN A 24 -5.06 -13.73 3.27
CA GLN A 24 -6.38 -14.26 3.59
C GLN A 24 -7.49 -13.29 3.21
N SER A 25 -7.28 -11.98 3.43
CA SER A 25 -8.26 -10.96 3.06
C SER A 25 -8.52 -10.93 1.56
N VAL A 26 -7.47 -11.07 0.74
CA VAL A 26 -7.61 -11.14 -0.72
C VAL A 26 -8.40 -12.37 -1.12
N ARG A 27 -8.08 -13.55 -0.58
CA ARG A 27 -8.80 -14.80 -0.90
C ARG A 27 -10.25 -14.79 -0.42
N LYS A 28 -10.53 -14.14 0.71
CA LYS A 28 -11.89 -14.02 1.26
C LYS A 28 -12.71 -12.95 0.57
N ASN A 29 -12.16 -11.78 0.35
CA ASN A 29 -12.90 -10.54 0.11
C ASN A 29 -12.77 -9.98 -1.30
N ALA A 30 -11.73 -10.34 -2.08
CA ALA A 30 -11.62 -9.90 -3.46
C ALA A 30 -12.86 -10.32 -4.27
N TYR A 31 -13.29 -9.50 -5.20
CA TYR A 31 -14.38 -9.84 -6.10
C TYR A 31 -14.03 -11.04 -7.00
N TYR A 32 -12.83 -11.01 -7.57
CA TYR A 32 -12.28 -12.12 -8.36
C TYR A 32 -11.53 -13.07 -7.42
N LYS A 33 -12.21 -14.09 -6.88
CA LYS A 33 -11.69 -14.98 -5.83
C LYS A 33 -10.35 -15.65 -6.16
N ASP A 34 -10.16 -16.00 -7.42
CA ASP A 34 -8.97 -16.69 -7.91
C ASP A 34 -7.95 -15.75 -8.57
N GLN A 35 -8.07 -14.44 -8.32
CA GLN A 35 -7.12 -13.50 -8.91
C GLN A 35 -5.67 -13.81 -8.50
N PRO A 36 -4.71 -13.56 -9.40
CA PRO A 36 -3.29 -13.70 -9.08
C PRO A 36 -2.89 -12.84 -7.89
N ILE A 37 -2.10 -13.42 -7.01
CA ILE A 37 -1.40 -12.70 -5.94
C ILE A 37 0.09 -12.87 -6.15
N VAL A 38 0.84 -11.78 -6.09
CA VAL A 38 2.30 -11.77 -6.07
C VAL A 38 2.76 -11.27 -4.70
N ILE A 39 3.54 -12.10 -4.00
CA ILE A 39 4.15 -11.74 -2.72
C ILE A 39 5.66 -11.82 -2.85
N ILE A 40 6.36 -10.75 -2.48
CA ILE A 40 7.79 -10.77 -2.25
C ILE A 40 8.08 -10.78 -0.75
N ALA A 41 8.86 -11.77 -0.30
CA ALA A 41 9.40 -11.89 1.05
C ALA A 41 10.90 -11.57 1.00
N GLU A 42 11.28 -10.35 1.41
CA GLU A 42 12.66 -9.91 1.34
C GLU A 42 13.34 -10.00 2.71
N ASN A 43 14.48 -10.69 2.77
CA ASN A 43 15.30 -10.82 3.98
C ASN A 43 14.49 -11.25 5.22
N CYS A 44 13.54 -12.15 5.05
CA CYS A 44 12.70 -12.66 6.14
C CYS A 44 13.41 -13.78 6.92
N ASN A 45 13.23 -13.77 8.25
CA ASN A 45 13.75 -14.78 9.15
C ASN A 45 12.78 -15.15 10.29
N ASP A 46 11.48 -14.83 10.10
CA ASP A 46 10.40 -15.02 11.06
C ASP A 46 9.46 -16.19 10.70
N GLY A 47 9.83 -17.02 9.70
CA GLY A 47 8.98 -18.11 9.18
C GLY A 47 8.11 -17.69 7.98
N THR A 48 8.23 -16.46 7.49
CA THR A 48 7.50 -15.98 6.29
C THR A 48 7.84 -16.79 5.06
N ASN A 49 9.11 -17.14 4.88
CA ASN A 49 9.57 -17.88 3.69
C ASN A 49 8.93 -19.28 3.63
N GLU A 50 9.01 -20.03 4.73
CA GLU A 50 8.46 -21.38 4.84
C GLU A 50 6.93 -21.38 4.68
N TRP A 51 6.26 -20.37 5.25
CA TRP A 51 4.83 -20.20 5.06
C TRP A 51 4.51 -19.93 3.59
N LEU A 52 5.23 -19.03 2.93
CA LEU A 52 4.98 -18.67 1.53
C LEU A 52 5.16 -19.87 0.60
N GLU A 53 6.23 -20.64 0.79
CA GLU A 53 6.46 -21.89 0.06
C GLU A 53 5.31 -22.87 0.25
N SER A 54 4.83 -23.04 1.47
CA SER A 54 3.70 -23.93 1.76
C SER A 54 2.39 -23.47 1.11
N GLN A 55 2.15 -22.18 1.04
CA GLN A 55 0.95 -21.65 0.39
C GLN A 55 0.99 -21.80 -1.13
N MET A 56 2.15 -21.66 -1.76
CA MET A 56 2.29 -21.89 -3.21
C MET A 56 1.99 -23.31 -3.66
N ILE A 57 2.09 -24.29 -2.76
CA ILE A 57 1.72 -25.68 -3.07
C ILE A 57 0.20 -25.84 -3.21
N VAL A 58 -0.58 -25.11 -2.41
CA VAL A 58 -2.03 -25.28 -2.33
C VAL A 58 -2.79 -24.21 -3.13
N ASP A 59 -2.18 -23.07 -3.40
CA ASP A 59 -2.76 -21.97 -4.17
C ASP A 59 -1.95 -21.72 -5.45
N THR A 60 -2.43 -22.24 -6.55
CA THR A 60 -1.77 -22.14 -7.87
C THR A 60 -1.76 -20.72 -8.45
N ASN A 61 -2.59 -19.83 -7.94
CA ASN A 61 -2.67 -18.41 -8.32
C ASN A 61 -1.85 -17.50 -7.40
N LEU A 62 -1.14 -18.07 -6.42
CA LEU A 62 -0.13 -17.38 -5.63
C LEU A 62 1.25 -17.57 -6.24
N LYS A 63 1.97 -16.47 -6.45
CA LYS A 63 3.39 -16.46 -6.82
C LYS A 63 4.17 -15.80 -5.70
N GLY A 64 4.95 -16.59 -4.99
CA GLY A 64 5.86 -16.13 -3.94
C GLY A 64 7.28 -16.00 -4.47
N TYR A 65 7.95 -14.94 -4.08
CA TYR A 65 9.36 -14.71 -4.35
C TYR A 65 10.08 -14.47 -3.03
N ILE A 66 11.15 -15.22 -2.81
CA ILE A 66 11.98 -15.15 -1.60
C ILE A 66 13.32 -14.59 -2.01
N GLU A 67 13.63 -13.40 -1.53
CA GLU A 67 14.83 -12.67 -1.89
C GLU A 67 15.72 -12.41 -0.67
N SER A 68 17.02 -12.55 -0.87
CA SER A 68 18.03 -12.25 0.15
C SER A 68 19.06 -11.29 -0.44
N ASN A 69 18.90 -10.03 -0.11
CA ASN A 69 19.73 -8.95 -0.69
C ASN A 69 20.62 -8.30 0.38
N GLU A 70 21.90 -8.09 0.05
CA GLU A 70 22.81 -7.31 0.90
C GLU A 70 22.36 -5.84 0.97
N ILE A 71 21.92 -5.30 -0.17
CA ILE A 71 21.27 -4.00 -0.26
C ILE A 71 19.77 -4.24 -0.38
N PRO A 72 18.98 -3.93 0.65
CA PRO A 72 17.55 -4.17 0.61
C PRO A 72 16.85 -3.42 -0.52
N LEU A 73 15.89 -4.07 -1.19
CA LEU A 73 14.97 -3.41 -2.10
C LEU A 73 14.13 -2.37 -1.35
N GLY A 74 13.75 -2.71 -0.13
CA GLY A 74 12.88 -1.90 0.70
C GLY A 74 11.41 -1.97 0.26
N ILE A 75 10.59 -1.11 0.86
CA ILE A 75 9.13 -1.12 0.60
C ILE A 75 8.84 -0.82 -0.86
N GLY A 76 9.38 0.29 -1.37
CA GLY A 76 9.16 0.71 -2.76
C GLY A 76 9.69 -0.30 -3.77
N GLY A 77 10.94 -0.73 -3.64
CA GLY A 77 11.54 -1.70 -4.55
C GLY A 77 10.86 -3.08 -4.50
N GLY A 78 10.36 -3.48 -3.34
CA GLY A 78 9.55 -4.70 -3.22
C GLY A 78 8.21 -4.58 -3.96
N MET A 79 7.57 -3.41 -3.95
CA MET A 79 6.37 -3.14 -4.75
C MET A 79 6.68 -3.21 -6.26
N ASP A 80 7.77 -2.58 -6.69
CA ASP A 80 8.22 -2.61 -8.09
C ASP A 80 8.45 -4.05 -8.56
N TYR A 81 9.11 -4.86 -7.73
CA TYR A 81 9.32 -6.27 -8.02
C TYR A 81 8.01 -7.03 -8.21
N CYS A 82 7.02 -6.82 -7.33
CA CYS A 82 5.71 -7.44 -7.47
C CYS A 82 5.00 -7.02 -8.76
N VAL A 83 5.05 -5.73 -9.10
CA VAL A 83 4.44 -5.21 -10.33
C VAL A 83 5.11 -5.78 -11.58
N ASP A 84 6.44 -5.91 -11.58
CA ASP A 84 7.18 -6.58 -12.67
C ASP A 84 6.68 -8.02 -12.90
N LYS A 85 6.42 -8.76 -11.83
CA LYS A 85 5.93 -10.15 -11.90
C LYS A 85 4.43 -10.29 -12.20
N ALA A 86 3.66 -9.22 -12.12
CA ALA A 86 2.24 -9.23 -12.48
C ALA A 86 2.04 -9.37 -13.99
N ASN A 87 1.09 -10.22 -14.41
CA ASN A 87 0.77 -10.48 -15.81
C ASN A 87 -0.65 -10.04 -16.18
N THR A 88 -1.17 -9.03 -15.49
CA THR A 88 -2.54 -8.53 -15.65
C THR A 88 -2.55 -7.06 -16.02
N GLU A 89 -3.68 -6.58 -16.50
CA GLU A 89 -3.87 -5.18 -16.92
C GLU A 89 -3.78 -4.21 -15.73
N TYR A 90 -4.26 -4.64 -14.56
CA TYR A 90 -4.30 -3.83 -13.34
C TYR A 90 -3.47 -4.46 -12.24
N VAL A 91 -2.94 -3.60 -11.37
CA VAL A 91 -2.28 -3.98 -10.13
C VAL A 91 -2.99 -3.34 -8.94
N ASN A 92 -3.27 -4.16 -7.93
CA ASN A 92 -3.78 -3.76 -6.62
C ASN A 92 -2.65 -3.87 -5.60
N ILE A 93 -1.98 -2.77 -5.32
CA ILE A 93 -0.83 -2.75 -4.41
C ILE A 93 -1.36 -2.52 -3.00
N ILE A 94 -1.13 -3.47 -2.10
CA ILE A 94 -1.50 -3.37 -0.69
C ILE A 94 -0.28 -3.63 0.21
N HIS A 95 -0.29 -3.04 1.39
CA HIS A 95 0.75 -3.35 2.39
C HIS A 95 0.48 -4.69 3.07
N SER A 96 1.54 -5.32 3.58
CA SER A 96 1.43 -6.60 4.30
C SER A 96 0.61 -6.51 5.59
N ASP A 97 0.39 -5.31 6.14
CA ASP A 97 -0.43 -5.04 7.32
C ASP A 97 -1.81 -4.43 6.98
N MET A 98 -2.38 -4.83 5.85
CA MET A 98 -3.72 -4.43 5.44
C MET A 98 -4.66 -5.62 5.33
N TRP A 99 -5.92 -5.39 5.70
CA TRP A 99 -7.04 -6.28 5.42
C TRP A 99 -7.99 -5.59 4.44
N ILE A 100 -8.17 -6.13 3.24
CA ILE A 100 -9.13 -5.57 2.28
C ILE A 100 -10.57 -5.98 2.64
N ALA A 101 -11.51 -5.04 2.52
CA ALA A 101 -12.94 -5.32 2.67
C ALA A 101 -13.55 -5.99 1.43
N PRO A 102 -14.76 -6.57 1.52
CA PRO A 102 -15.43 -7.20 0.39
C PRO A 102 -15.55 -6.29 -0.84
N ASN A 103 -15.15 -6.81 -2.01
CA ASN A 103 -15.18 -6.15 -3.32
C ASN A 103 -14.28 -4.90 -3.46
N GLN A 104 -13.27 -4.75 -2.59
CA GLN A 104 -12.34 -3.62 -2.61
C GLN A 104 -11.74 -3.40 -4.01
N ASP A 105 -11.26 -4.45 -4.64
CA ASP A 105 -10.63 -4.48 -5.96
C ASP A 105 -11.57 -4.06 -7.09
N LEU A 106 -12.81 -4.56 -7.10
CA LEU A 106 -13.82 -4.21 -8.09
C LEU A 106 -14.17 -2.73 -8.06
N GLU A 107 -14.33 -2.16 -6.87
CA GLU A 107 -14.71 -0.75 -6.73
C GLU A 107 -13.58 0.18 -7.19
N LEU A 108 -12.32 -0.19 -6.97
CA LEU A 108 -11.17 0.55 -7.50
C LEU A 108 -11.04 0.39 -9.02
N GLN A 109 -11.25 -0.81 -9.56
CA GLN A 109 -11.27 -1.05 -10.99
C GLN A 109 -12.31 -0.17 -11.70
N LYS A 110 -13.53 -0.08 -11.16
CA LYS A 110 -14.59 0.77 -11.71
C LYS A 110 -14.16 2.25 -11.81
N ILE A 111 -13.43 2.75 -10.82
CA ILE A 111 -12.91 4.12 -10.85
C ILE A 111 -11.92 4.29 -12.00
N VAL A 112 -10.94 3.39 -12.12
CA VAL A 112 -9.91 3.49 -13.15
C VAL A 112 -10.51 3.31 -14.55
N GLU A 113 -11.46 2.39 -14.72
CA GLU A 113 -12.12 2.15 -16.02
C GLU A 113 -13.09 3.28 -16.43
N SER A 114 -13.78 3.90 -15.46
CA SER A 114 -14.72 5.00 -15.75
C SER A 114 -14.04 6.31 -16.10
N ASN A 115 -12.77 6.46 -15.75
CA ASN A 115 -11.98 7.64 -16.07
C ASN A 115 -11.12 7.38 -17.31
N LYS A 116 -11.33 8.17 -18.36
CA LYS A 116 -10.53 8.10 -19.60
C LYS A 116 -9.13 8.70 -19.45
N GLY A 117 -8.86 9.36 -18.32
CA GLY A 117 -7.59 9.99 -17.99
C GLY A 117 -6.66 9.09 -17.19
N ARG A 118 -5.55 9.65 -16.78
CA ARG A 118 -4.57 9.03 -15.90
C ARG A 118 -5.07 9.10 -14.45
N VAL A 119 -5.53 7.98 -13.92
CA VAL A 119 -6.13 7.92 -12.58
C VAL A 119 -5.50 6.79 -11.76
N ILE A 120 -5.14 7.14 -10.54
CA ILE A 120 -4.75 6.22 -9.48
C ILE A 120 -5.89 6.17 -8.46
N ALA A 121 -6.40 4.98 -8.17
CA ALA A 121 -7.48 4.80 -7.22
C ALA A 121 -6.96 4.22 -5.90
N SER A 122 -7.52 4.66 -4.77
CA SER A 122 -7.18 4.14 -3.45
C SER A 122 -8.42 3.94 -2.60
N SER A 123 -8.34 2.97 -1.69
CA SER A 123 -9.39 2.70 -0.71
C SER A 123 -9.41 3.74 0.41
N PHE A 124 -10.57 3.96 1.01
CA PHE A 124 -10.62 4.59 2.34
C PHE A 124 -9.97 3.65 3.36
N ARG A 125 -9.12 4.22 4.19
CA ARG A 125 -8.42 3.50 5.24
C ARG A 125 -9.18 3.62 6.56
N ILE A 126 -9.39 2.51 7.20
CA ILE A 126 -9.84 2.44 8.59
C ILE A 126 -8.62 2.07 9.42
N GLN A 127 -8.33 2.86 10.42
CA GLN A 127 -7.14 2.69 11.27
C GLN A 127 -7.52 2.69 12.74
N PRO A 128 -6.89 1.87 13.59
CA PRO A 128 -7.05 1.97 15.02
C PRO A 128 -6.41 3.27 15.54
N LYS A 129 -7.04 3.89 16.54
CA LYS A 129 -6.45 4.99 17.30
C LYS A 129 -5.37 4.45 18.22
N ILE A 130 -4.12 4.49 17.78
CA ILE A 130 -2.97 3.98 18.53
C ILE A 130 -2.14 5.09 19.19
N PHE A 131 -2.31 6.32 18.71
CA PHE A 131 -1.63 7.47 19.28
C PHE A 131 -2.64 8.39 20.00
N PRO A 132 -2.24 9.04 21.11
CA PRO A 132 -3.15 9.89 21.90
C PRO A 132 -3.79 11.05 21.11
N ASN A 133 -3.13 11.49 20.06
CA ASN A 133 -3.56 12.64 19.24
C ASN A 133 -4.15 12.21 17.89
N ASP A 134 -4.43 10.92 17.70
CA ASP A 134 -5.10 10.48 16.49
C ASP A 134 -6.49 11.12 16.39
N PRO A 135 -6.81 11.81 15.28
CA PRO A 135 -8.13 12.39 15.08
C PRO A 135 -9.18 11.29 14.84
N ASP A 136 -10.46 11.66 14.79
CA ASP A 136 -11.50 10.73 14.33
C ASP A 136 -11.47 10.53 12.81
N TYR A 137 -11.07 11.55 12.10
CA TYR A 137 -11.10 11.57 10.64
C TYR A 137 -9.96 12.41 10.05
N ARG A 138 -9.42 11.91 8.96
CA ARG A 138 -8.65 12.68 7.95
C ARG A 138 -9.22 12.34 6.59
N PRO A 139 -9.14 13.20 5.58
CA PRO A 139 -9.58 12.84 4.23
C PRO A 139 -8.99 11.52 3.76
N GLY A 140 -9.86 10.56 3.42
CA GLY A 140 -9.49 9.20 3.04
C GLY A 140 -9.15 8.26 4.20
N THR A 141 -9.25 8.68 5.46
CA THR A 141 -8.97 7.84 6.63
C THR A 141 -9.94 8.10 7.77
N VAL A 142 -10.52 7.03 8.30
CA VAL A 142 -11.35 7.04 9.51
C VAL A 142 -10.57 6.35 10.62
N PHE A 143 -10.45 7.00 11.76
CA PHE A 143 -9.81 6.43 12.94
C PHE A 143 -10.86 5.91 13.90
N VAL A 144 -10.73 4.66 14.30
CA VAL A 144 -11.68 3.97 15.15
C VAL A 144 -11.05 3.59 16.51
N PRO A 145 -11.84 3.49 17.59
CA PRO A 145 -11.34 2.94 18.84
C PRO A 145 -10.77 1.54 18.64
N ILE A 146 -9.70 1.20 19.35
CA ILE A 146 -9.08 -0.14 19.31
C ILE A 146 -10.11 -1.24 19.62
N SER A 147 -11.08 -0.95 20.52
CA SER A 147 -12.14 -1.88 20.89
C SER A 147 -13.10 -2.22 19.77
N GLU A 148 -13.11 -1.46 18.66
CA GLU A 148 -14.05 -1.68 17.58
C GLU A 148 -13.71 -2.95 16.78
N PHE A 149 -12.48 -3.05 16.29
CA PHE A 149 -12.07 -4.18 15.45
C PHE A 149 -10.83 -4.92 15.97
N GLY A 150 -10.11 -4.36 16.91
CA GLY A 150 -8.82 -4.84 17.40
C GLY A 150 -7.65 -3.96 16.94
N GLU A 151 -6.49 -4.17 17.53
CA GLU A 151 -5.27 -3.41 17.28
C GLU A 151 -4.20 -4.27 16.59
N TYR A 152 -4.24 -5.58 16.86
CA TYR A 152 -3.22 -6.53 16.41
C TYR A 152 -3.83 -7.64 15.59
N HIS A 153 -2.98 -8.35 14.82
CA HIS A 153 -3.40 -9.51 14.03
C HIS A 153 -4.20 -10.55 14.84
N HIS A 154 -3.82 -10.82 16.08
CA HIS A 154 -4.43 -11.87 16.92
C HIS A 154 -5.76 -11.48 17.57
N ASN A 155 -6.09 -10.19 17.64
CA ASN A 155 -7.35 -9.70 18.18
C ASN A 155 -8.24 -8.97 17.17
N PHE A 156 -7.85 -8.99 15.89
CA PHE A 156 -8.63 -8.38 14.82
C PHE A 156 -9.87 -9.22 14.48
N ASN A 157 -11.03 -8.61 14.59
CA ASN A 157 -12.30 -9.26 14.26
C ASN A 157 -12.65 -9.05 12.78
N THR A 158 -12.19 -9.96 11.94
CA THR A 158 -12.35 -9.89 10.49
C THR A 158 -13.81 -9.86 10.04
N ASP A 159 -14.69 -10.68 10.65
CA ASP A 159 -16.09 -10.77 10.25
C ASP A 159 -16.88 -9.52 10.65
N HIS A 160 -16.58 -8.97 11.83
CA HIS A 160 -17.16 -7.70 12.27
C HIS A 160 -16.74 -6.56 11.36
N PHE A 161 -15.44 -6.49 11.04
CA PHE A 161 -14.93 -5.46 10.12
C PHE A 161 -15.55 -5.58 8.73
N ASP A 162 -15.60 -6.77 8.14
CA ASP A 162 -16.15 -6.98 6.80
C ASP A 162 -17.63 -6.54 6.72
N LYS A 163 -18.42 -6.91 7.74
CA LYS A 163 -19.82 -6.49 7.83
C LYS A 163 -19.96 -4.97 7.94
N TRP A 164 -19.23 -4.36 8.86
CA TRP A 164 -19.21 -2.92 9.05
C TRP A 164 -18.76 -2.18 7.78
N ALA A 165 -17.72 -2.66 7.10
CA ALA A 165 -17.22 -2.04 5.88
C ALA A 165 -18.24 -2.04 4.74
N VAL A 166 -19.03 -3.10 4.61
CA VAL A 166 -20.15 -3.16 3.66
C VAL A 166 -21.24 -2.14 4.02
N GLU A 167 -21.63 -2.07 5.28
CA GLU A 167 -22.62 -1.08 5.77
C GLU A 167 -22.09 0.35 5.56
N PHE A 168 -20.87 0.64 5.98
CA PHE A 168 -20.20 1.93 5.77
C PHE A 168 -20.16 2.33 4.29
N SER A 169 -19.80 1.42 3.40
CA SER A 169 -19.76 1.67 1.96
C SER A 169 -21.14 1.96 1.36
N ASN A 170 -22.19 1.33 1.88
CA ASN A 170 -23.57 1.57 1.43
C ASN A 170 -24.11 2.92 1.89
N GLU A 171 -23.80 3.31 3.11
CA GLU A 171 -24.26 4.57 3.72
C GLU A 171 -23.49 5.79 3.22
N ASN A 172 -22.26 5.59 2.77
CA ASN A 172 -21.38 6.66 2.35
C ASN A 172 -21.08 6.57 0.84
N ASN A 173 -21.16 7.72 0.18
CA ASN A 173 -20.78 7.85 -1.24
C ASN A 173 -19.82 9.03 -1.41
N ILE A 174 -18.69 8.96 -0.69
CA ILE A 174 -17.69 10.00 -0.71
C ILE A 174 -16.55 9.58 -1.63
N SER A 175 -16.18 10.46 -2.55
CA SER A 175 -14.94 10.36 -3.32
C SER A 175 -14.11 11.59 -3.06
N VAL A 176 -12.90 11.39 -2.57
CA VAL A 176 -11.94 12.48 -2.35
C VAL A 176 -11.00 12.49 -3.55
N ARG A 177 -11.07 13.56 -4.33
CA ARG A 177 -10.08 13.84 -5.38
C ARG A 177 -8.93 14.60 -4.74
N LYS A 178 -7.77 14.07 -4.69
CA LYS A 178 -6.53 14.48 -4.05
C LYS A 178 -6.15 13.60 -2.84
N GLY A 179 -6.22 12.33 -2.93
CA GLY A 179 -5.77 11.48 -1.86
C GLY A 179 -5.12 10.24 -2.43
N GLY A 180 -3.82 10.13 -2.37
CA GLY A 180 -3.10 8.88 -2.50
C GLY A 180 -2.66 8.45 -1.13
N GLY A 181 -2.80 7.20 -0.84
CA GLY A 181 -2.29 6.63 0.39
C GLY A 181 -1.67 5.29 0.10
N ALA A 182 -0.97 4.79 1.08
CA ALA A 182 -0.48 3.44 1.08
C ALA A 182 -1.61 2.46 0.70
N GLY A 183 -1.33 1.62 -0.28
CA GLY A 183 -2.33 0.81 -0.96
C GLY A 183 -3.06 1.59 -2.06
N PHE A 184 -2.75 1.26 -3.31
CA PHE A 184 -3.37 1.91 -4.46
C PHE A 184 -3.53 0.94 -5.62
N PHE A 185 -4.41 1.32 -6.52
CA PHE A 185 -4.80 0.55 -7.69
C PHE A 185 -4.59 1.38 -8.96
N CYS A 186 -3.96 0.80 -9.95
CA CYS A 186 -3.72 1.47 -11.24
C CYS A 186 -3.64 0.47 -12.39
N ARG A 187 -3.60 0.97 -13.62
CA ARG A 187 -3.12 0.16 -14.74
C ARG A 187 -1.63 -0.14 -14.55
N LYS A 188 -1.23 -1.36 -14.84
CA LYS A 188 0.18 -1.75 -14.78
C LYS A 188 1.04 -0.85 -15.68
N GLU A 189 0.57 -0.57 -16.90
CA GLU A 189 1.25 0.31 -17.85
C GLU A 189 1.51 1.72 -17.31
N ASP A 190 0.58 2.27 -16.51
CA ASP A 190 0.73 3.59 -15.88
C ASP A 190 1.86 3.58 -14.84
N TYR A 191 1.95 2.51 -14.05
CA TYR A 191 3.02 2.33 -13.07
C TYR A 191 4.39 2.17 -13.73
N GLU A 192 4.45 1.37 -14.78
CA GLU A 192 5.66 1.15 -15.56
C GLU A 192 6.09 2.43 -16.30
N TRP A 193 5.13 3.19 -16.83
CA TRP A 193 5.40 4.46 -17.49
C TRP A 193 6.09 5.47 -16.57
N ILE A 194 5.68 5.55 -15.30
CA ILE A 194 6.29 6.46 -14.33
C ILE A 194 7.63 5.93 -13.81
N GLY A 195 7.96 4.66 -14.08
CA GLY A 195 9.21 4.01 -13.68
C GLY A 195 9.24 3.46 -12.26
N GLY A 196 8.07 3.27 -11.63
CA GLY A 196 7.99 2.73 -10.28
C GLY A 196 8.57 3.66 -9.19
N ASN A 197 9.00 3.08 -8.10
CA ASN A 197 9.64 3.80 -6.98
C ASN A 197 11.11 4.11 -7.27
N ASP A 198 11.61 5.20 -6.72
CA ASP A 198 13.01 5.55 -6.83
C ASP A 198 13.83 4.77 -5.78
N PRO A 199 14.76 3.88 -6.21
CA PRO A 199 15.53 3.04 -5.30
C PRO A 199 16.43 3.81 -4.34
N ILE A 200 16.66 5.10 -4.58
CA ILE A 200 17.44 5.93 -3.64
C ILE A 200 16.78 6.02 -2.26
N PHE A 201 15.45 5.83 -2.18
CA PHE A 201 14.70 5.89 -0.93
C PHE A 201 14.61 4.55 -0.19
N SER A 202 15.31 3.50 -0.66
CA SER A 202 15.42 2.26 0.13
C SER A 202 16.08 2.53 1.49
N PRO A 203 15.67 1.87 2.58
CA PRO A 203 14.66 0.79 2.61
C PRO A 203 13.22 1.27 2.79
N ALA A 204 12.97 2.50 3.19
CA ALA A 204 11.63 3.02 3.46
C ALA A 204 11.63 4.53 3.69
N SER A 205 10.46 5.15 3.56
CA SER A 205 10.17 6.57 3.76
C SER A 205 10.53 7.45 2.56
N PHE A 206 9.60 8.32 2.22
CA PHE A 206 9.63 9.22 1.06
C PHE A 206 9.50 8.57 -0.31
N ASP A 207 9.58 7.25 -0.42
CA ASP A 207 9.38 6.49 -1.66
C ASP A 207 7.99 6.73 -2.26
N ASP A 208 6.94 6.62 -1.46
CA ASP A 208 5.56 6.89 -1.87
C ASP A 208 5.33 8.37 -2.22
N MET A 209 5.88 9.29 -1.42
CA MET A 209 5.75 10.72 -1.70
C MET A 209 6.43 11.10 -3.02
N ASP A 210 7.62 10.58 -3.27
CA ASP A 210 8.35 10.78 -4.52
C ASP A 210 7.57 10.24 -5.72
N LEU A 211 7.08 9.01 -5.62
CA LEU A 211 6.27 8.39 -6.66
C LEU A 211 5.02 9.22 -6.97
N PHE A 212 4.29 9.64 -5.95
CA PHE A 212 3.06 10.40 -6.13
C PHE A 212 3.31 11.81 -6.69
N ILE A 213 4.40 12.48 -6.31
CA ILE A 213 4.78 13.76 -6.93
C ILE A 213 5.07 13.57 -8.42
N ARG A 214 5.85 12.53 -8.78
CA ARG A 214 6.13 12.24 -10.20
C ARG A 214 4.85 11.96 -10.98
N MET A 215 3.94 11.16 -10.44
CA MET A 215 2.64 10.88 -11.05
C MET A 215 1.81 12.17 -11.23
N GLN A 216 1.74 13.03 -10.22
CA GLN A 216 1.01 14.30 -10.32
C GLN A 216 1.59 15.23 -11.41
N LEU A 217 2.91 15.29 -11.53
CA LEU A 217 3.57 16.08 -12.57
C LEU A 217 3.28 15.57 -13.99
N GLU A 218 3.02 14.26 -14.13
CA GLU A 218 2.58 13.62 -15.36
C GLU A 218 1.05 13.71 -15.58
N GLY A 219 0.34 14.41 -14.70
CA GLY A 219 -1.10 14.66 -14.84
C GLY A 219 -1.99 13.55 -14.31
N TYR A 220 -1.47 12.64 -13.46
CA TYR A 220 -2.31 11.65 -12.78
C TYR A 220 -3.17 12.30 -11.72
N GLU A 221 -4.45 11.96 -11.72
CA GLU A 221 -5.39 12.27 -10.65
C GLU A 221 -5.44 11.12 -9.66
N PHE A 222 -5.57 11.44 -8.39
CA PHE A 222 -5.75 10.45 -7.32
C PHE A 222 -7.18 10.51 -6.80
N VAL A 223 -7.81 9.35 -6.68
CA VAL A 223 -9.19 9.23 -6.21
C VAL A 223 -9.27 8.20 -5.09
N MET A 224 -9.69 8.63 -3.90
CA MET A 224 -10.06 7.74 -2.81
C MET A 224 -11.57 7.64 -2.70
N THR A 225 -12.11 6.46 -2.42
CA THR A 225 -13.56 6.25 -2.33
C THR A 225 -13.96 5.42 -1.11
N THR A 226 -15.08 5.81 -0.48
CA THR A 226 -15.72 5.00 0.58
C THR A 226 -16.37 3.72 0.05
N LYS A 227 -16.49 3.55 -1.27
CA LYS A 227 -16.96 2.30 -1.88
C LYS A 227 -15.92 1.19 -1.80
N SER A 228 -14.67 1.54 -1.60
CA SER A 228 -13.56 0.63 -1.39
C SER A 228 -12.91 0.92 -0.05
N VAL A 229 -12.80 -0.07 0.82
CA VAL A 229 -12.35 0.09 2.21
C VAL A 229 -11.25 -0.92 2.53
N VAL A 230 -10.29 -0.50 3.30
CA VAL A 230 -9.26 -1.38 3.89
C VAL A 230 -9.07 -1.07 5.37
N TYR A 231 -8.85 -2.10 6.18
CA TYR A 231 -8.31 -1.93 7.51
C TYR A 231 -6.78 -1.90 7.41
N HIS A 232 -6.16 -0.86 7.94
CA HIS A 232 -4.73 -0.71 7.98
C HIS A 232 -4.28 -0.69 9.43
N PHE A 233 -3.53 -1.70 9.84
CA PHE A 233 -3.11 -1.84 11.24
C PHE A 233 -2.18 -0.73 11.70
N SER A 234 -1.68 0.06 10.77
CA SER A 234 -0.85 1.23 11.02
C SER A 234 0.37 0.91 11.89
N ALA A 235 1.54 1.16 11.38
CA ALA A 235 2.77 0.98 12.14
C ALA A 235 3.00 -0.43 12.73
N ARG A 236 2.31 -1.46 12.24
CA ARG A 236 2.51 -2.86 12.64
C ARG A 236 3.44 -3.61 11.69
N GLY A 237 3.90 -2.96 10.63
CA GLY A 237 4.96 -3.46 9.78
C GLY A 237 6.35 -3.22 10.38
N SER A 238 7.34 -2.98 9.52
CA SER A 238 8.75 -2.80 9.90
C SER A 238 9.06 -1.52 10.71
N HIS A 239 8.08 -0.64 10.92
CA HIS A 239 8.29 0.66 11.58
C HIS A 239 8.45 0.58 13.09
N PHE A 240 7.83 -0.41 13.74
CA PHE A 240 7.80 -0.51 15.19
C PHE A 240 8.26 -1.89 15.63
N ARG A 241 8.91 -1.96 16.79
CA ARG A 241 9.20 -3.22 17.45
C ARG A 241 7.95 -3.68 18.19
N ASP A 242 7.71 -4.98 18.23
CA ASP A 242 6.58 -5.58 18.96
C ASP A 242 6.57 -5.24 20.45
N ASP A 243 7.73 -5.05 21.05
CA ASP A 243 7.94 -4.75 22.47
C ASP A 243 7.82 -3.26 22.82
N ASN A 244 7.75 -2.38 21.81
CA ASN A 244 7.59 -0.94 22.02
C ASN A 244 6.85 -0.25 20.87
N LEU A 245 5.56 -0.48 20.81
CA LEU A 245 4.63 -0.08 19.75
C LEU A 245 4.58 1.44 19.47
N ASN A 246 5.03 2.25 20.42
CA ASN A 246 5.04 3.71 20.29
C ASN A 246 6.41 4.27 19.89
N LYS A 247 7.38 3.41 19.61
CA LYS A 247 8.73 3.82 19.28
C LYS A 247 9.20 3.21 17.96
N LYS A 248 9.53 4.05 17.00
CA LYS A 248 10.18 3.64 15.75
C LYS A 248 11.49 2.90 16.04
N SER A 249 11.79 1.89 15.24
CA SER A 249 13.08 1.22 15.31
C SER A 249 14.21 2.20 14.96
N ASP A 250 15.41 1.97 15.50
CA ASP A 250 16.58 2.81 15.19
C ASP A 250 16.88 2.78 13.68
N ARG A 251 16.70 1.62 13.03
CA ARG A 251 16.84 1.47 11.57
C ARG A 251 15.88 2.38 10.82
N GLN A 252 14.62 2.46 11.26
CA GLN A 252 13.62 3.33 10.64
C GLN A 252 13.98 4.81 10.83
N ILE A 253 14.41 5.20 12.02
CA ILE A 253 14.84 6.59 12.29
C ILE A 253 16.01 6.98 11.39
N LEU A 254 17.01 6.13 11.27
CA LEU A 254 18.16 6.39 10.41
C LEU A 254 17.76 6.49 8.93
N ALA A 255 16.89 5.61 8.46
CA ALA A 255 16.38 5.65 7.10
C ALA A 255 15.59 6.95 6.82
N GLU A 256 14.74 7.39 7.74
CA GLU A 256 13.99 8.64 7.60
C GLU A 256 14.92 9.87 7.55
N VAL A 257 15.95 9.91 8.38
CA VAL A 257 16.93 11.01 8.36
C VAL A 257 17.70 11.05 7.03
N ASP A 258 18.21 9.91 6.58
CA ASP A 258 18.94 9.82 5.32
C ASP A 258 18.05 10.17 4.12
N ASN A 259 16.86 9.61 4.07
CA ASN A 259 15.92 9.84 2.98
C ASN A 259 15.32 11.26 2.99
N THR A 260 15.27 11.94 4.14
CA THR A 260 14.97 13.38 4.21
C THR A 260 16.01 14.18 3.41
N HIS A 261 17.30 13.90 3.60
CA HIS A 261 18.34 14.58 2.85
C HIS A 261 18.31 14.24 1.36
N LYS A 262 18.08 12.97 1.01
CA LYS A 262 17.95 12.54 -0.39
C LYS A 262 16.76 13.21 -1.07
N PHE A 263 15.61 13.29 -0.39
CA PHE A 263 14.43 13.95 -0.91
C PHE A 263 14.68 15.44 -1.16
N PHE A 264 15.27 16.15 -0.18
CA PHE A 264 15.64 17.56 -0.35
C PHE A 264 16.63 17.75 -1.51
N LYS A 265 17.62 16.88 -1.64
CA LYS A 265 18.58 16.93 -2.74
C LYS A 265 17.92 16.72 -4.10
N LYS A 266 16.94 15.81 -4.19
CA LYS A 266 16.21 15.51 -5.43
C LYS A 266 15.23 16.60 -5.81
N TRP A 267 14.47 17.13 -4.85
CA TRP A 267 13.35 18.03 -5.10
C TRP A 267 13.61 19.49 -4.77
N GLY A 268 14.71 19.81 -4.11
CA GLY A 268 15.07 21.17 -3.68
C GLY A 268 14.29 21.70 -2.47
N GLN A 269 13.32 20.92 -2.00
CA GLN A 269 12.50 21.22 -0.82
C GLN A 269 12.01 19.93 -0.18
N LEU A 270 11.55 20.00 1.07
CA LEU A 270 10.86 18.89 1.72
C LEU A 270 9.41 18.78 1.22
N PRO A 271 8.79 17.59 1.31
CA PRO A 271 7.42 17.42 0.91
C PRO A 271 6.49 18.25 1.80
N GLU A 272 5.57 18.94 1.19
CA GLU A 272 4.44 19.54 1.89
C GLU A 272 3.24 18.60 1.78
N VAL A 273 2.64 18.29 2.91
CA VAL A 273 1.40 17.53 2.98
C VAL A 273 0.27 18.53 3.21
N ASP A 274 -0.78 18.48 2.40
CA ASP A 274 -1.96 19.29 2.64
C ASP A 274 -2.79 18.75 3.82
N ASP A 275 -3.83 19.48 4.22
CA ASP A 275 -4.73 19.06 5.33
C ASP A 275 -5.38 17.71 5.05
N GLN A 276 -5.30 17.23 3.81
CA GLN A 276 -5.85 15.98 3.35
C GLN A 276 -4.83 14.82 3.38
N THR A 277 -3.69 15.02 4.05
CA THR A 277 -2.61 14.04 4.14
C THR A 277 -2.03 13.62 2.78
N PHE A 278 -2.15 14.48 1.80
CA PHE A 278 -1.65 14.23 0.47
C PHE A 278 -0.46 15.13 0.15
N VAL A 279 0.57 14.53 -0.42
CA VAL A 279 1.76 15.29 -0.80
C VAL A 279 1.43 16.26 -1.93
N LYS A 280 1.74 17.54 -1.74
CA LYS A 280 1.55 18.54 -2.77
C LYS A 280 2.54 18.35 -3.92
N PRO A 281 2.12 18.58 -5.17
CA PRO A 281 3.03 18.54 -6.29
C PRO A 281 4.10 19.63 -6.16
N ILE A 282 5.34 19.28 -6.49
CA ILE A 282 6.47 20.21 -6.49
C ILE A 282 6.72 20.65 -7.93
N TYR A 283 6.34 21.90 -8.23
CA TYR A 283 6.49 22.49 -9.56
C TYR A 283 7.80 23.28 -9.67
N GLY A 284 8.29 23.44 -10.90
CA GLY A 284 9.35 24.40 -11.23
C GLY A 284 10.77 24.01 -10.80
N THR A 285 10.96 22.83 -10.28
CA THR A 285 12.30 22.33 -10.03
C THR A 285 12.93 21.88 -11.35
N ASN A 286 13.99 22.56 -11.79
CA ASN A 286 14.80 22.15 -12.93
C ASN A 286 15.71 20.97 -12.60
N ASN A 287 15.27 20.04 -11.74
CA ASN A 287 16.08 18.87 -11.46
C ASN A 287 15.90 17.86 -12.62
N PRO A 288 16.90 17.73 -13.50
CA PRO A 288 16.82 16.80 -14.63
C PRO A 288 16.73 15.35 -14.20
N ASN A 289 17.05 15.03 -12.94
CA ASN A 289 17.07 13.67 -12.41
C ASN A 289 15.73 13.21 -11.83
N ARG A 290 14.69 14.06 -11.79
CA ARG A 290 13.40 13.66 -11.18
C ARG A 290 12.61 12.63 -12.01
N ILE A 291 13.01 12.36 -13.25
CA ILE A 291 12.44 11.37 -14.16
C ILE A 291 13.51 10.40 -14.70
N GLN A 292 14.79 10.64 -14.41
CA GLN A 292 15.92 9.92 -15.04
C GLN A 292 16.43 8.72 -14.23
N LEU A 293 15.69 8.25 -13.28
CA LEU A 293 15.94 6.94 -12.66
C LEU A 293 15.05 5.86 -13.27
N LEU A 294 14.69 6.11 -14.51
CA LEU A 294 14.11 5.12 -15.42
C LEU A 294 15.23 4.32 -16.06
#